data_df082980d0a3a39c29bdc2ba11af9bb7
#
_entry.id   df082980d0a3a39c29bdc2ba11af9bb7
#
_cell.length_a   1.000
_cell.length_b   1.000
_cell.length_c   1.000
_cell.angle_alpha   90.00
_cell.angle_beta   90.00
_cell.angle_gamma   90.00
#
_symmetry.space_group_name_H-M   'P 1'
#
loop_
_entity.id
_entity.type
_entity.pdbx_description
1 polymer ?
#
loop_
_entity_poly.entity_id
_entity_poly.type
_entity_poly.pdbx_seq_one_letter_code
_entity_poly.pdbx_strand_id
1 'polypeptide(L)'
;MRLPIAVGALAAIAAGASAFAQGISDPGERAFQYCFSCHSVEPNQTEVLSGPNLNGVIGRPIASKAGFEYSDAMKSFGAGKVWTPELIAQFIQDPKSMVPGTVMEKPPGPRNPAERAALLDYLKKPR
;
A
#
# COMPACT_ATOMS: atom_id res chain seq x y z
N MET A 1 -9.44 74.45 17.05
CA MET A 1 -9.89 73.19 17.63
C MET A 1 -9.80 72.13 16.55
N ARG A 2 -8.73 71.31 16.57
CA ARG A 2 -8.46 70.33 15.54
C ARG A 2 -8.65 68.91 16.13
N LEU A 3 -9.62 68.15 15.61
CA LEU A 3 -9.85 66.80 15.99
C LEU A 3 -8.81 65.86 15.27
N PRO A 4 -8.23 64.87 15.95
CA PRO A 4 -7.37 63.91 15.29
C PRO A 4 -8.22 62.82 14.61
N ILE A 5 -7.90 62.56 13.37
CA ILE A 5 -8.44 61.45 12.58
C ILE A 5 -7.74 60.17 13.05
N ALA A 6 -8.48 59.26 13.65
CA ALA A 6 -7.98 57.95 13.97
C ALA A 6 -7.97 57.09 12.70
N VAL A 7 -6.76 56.73 12.25
CA VAL A 7 -6.56 55.76 11.17
C VAL A 7 -6.67 54.39 11.80
N GLY A 8 -7.76 53.71 11.54
CA GLY A 8 -7.97 52.34 11.92
C GLY A 8 -7.15 51.41 11.01
N ALA A 9 -6.20 50.69 11.58
CA ALA A 9 -5.47 49.67 10.90
C ALA A 9 -6.38 48.44 10.67
N LEU A 10 -6.72 48.16 9.41
CA LEU A 10 -7.32 46.88 9.02
C LEU A 10 -6.21 45.81 9.07
N ALA A 11 -6.24 44.99 10.08
CA ALA A 11 -5.45 43.77 10.10
C ALA A 11 -6.06 42.74 9.11
N ALA A 12 -5.39 42.53 8.01
CA ALA A 12 -5.75 41.48 7.06
C ALA A 12 -5.45 40.13 7.69
N ILE A 13 -6.48 39.38 8.03
CA ILE A 13 -6.40 37.97 8.43
C ILE A 13 -6.22 37.15 7.15
N ALA A 14 -4.97 36.90 6.75
CA ALA A 14 -4.63 35.90 5.77
C ALA A 14 -4.43 34.56 6.52
N ALA A 15 -5.52 33.89 6.84
CA ALA A 15 -5.47 32.58 7.46
C ALA A 15 -5.84 31.49 6.43
N GLY A 16 -4.82 30.77 5.98
CA GLY A 16 -4.90 29.32 5.91
C GLY A 16 -5.80 28.67 4.86
N ALA A 17 -5.39 28.71 3.60
CA ALA A 17 -5.85 27.75 2.59
C ALA A 17 -4.66 26.94 2.06
N SER A 18 -4.05 26.10 2.88
CA SER A 18 -2.92 25.25 2.45
C SER A 18 -2.88 23.87 3.13
N ALA A 19 -4.03 23.36 3.59
CA ALA A 19 -4.06 22.07 4.31
C ALA A 19 -4.55 20.86 3.48
N PHE A 20 -4.92 21.04 2.22
CA PHE A 20 -5.57 19.96 1.44
C PHE A 20 -4.77 19.46 0.24
N ALA A 21 -3.50 19.78 0.10
CA ALA A 21 -2.66 19.30 -1.01
C ALA A 21 -1.48 18.46 -0.54
N GLN A 22 -1.56 17.80 0.61
CA GLN A 22 -0.54 16.84 1.02
C GLN A 22 -0.95 15.46 0.50
N GLY A 23 -0.52 15.17 -0.73
CA GLY A 23 -0.58 13.82 -1.27
C GLY A 23 0.22 12.85 -0.38
N ILE A 24 0.04 11.55 -0.59
CA ILE A 24 0.77 10.49 0.12
C ILE A 24 2.27 10.77 0.02
N SER A 25 2.92 11.05 1.16
CA SER A 25 4.33 11.45 1.20
C SER A 25 5.27 10.25 1.28
N ASP A 26 4.87 9.15 1.93
CA ASP A 26 5.68 7.94 2.04
C ASP A 26 5.78 7.23 0.68
N PRO A 27 6.99 7.00 0.14
CA PRO A 27 7.15 6.34 -1.15
C PRO A 27 6.60 4.93 -1.20
N GLY A 28 6.66 4.19 -0.09
CA GLY A 28 6.12 2.83 0.00
C GLY A 28 4.60 2.82 0.01
N GLU A 29 3.98 3.76 0.70
CA GLU A 29 2.53 3.93 0.68
C GLU A 29 2.03 4.33 -0.71
N ARG A 30 2.75 5.20 -1.42
CA ARG A 30 2.45 5.50 -2.84
C ARG A 30 2.55 4.26 -3.71
N ALA A 31 3.59 3.46 -3.52
CA ALA A 31 3.76 2.22 -4.27
C ALA A 31 2.68 1.18 -3.94
N PHE A 32 2.17 1.16 -2.70
CA PHE A 32 1.07 0.29 -2.30
C PHE A 32 -0.25 0.61 -3.03
N GLN A 33 -0.39 1.81 -3.63
CA GLN A 33 -1.57 2.16 -4.43
C GLN A 33 -1.80 1.20 -5.61
N TYR A 34 -0.78 0.50 -6.09
CA TYR A 34 -0.94 -0.57 -7.08
C TYR A 34 -1.65 -1.82 -6.53
N CYS A 35 -1.75 -1.95 -5.22
CA CYS A 35 -2.23 -3.15 -4.52
C CYS A 35 -3.55 -2.93 -3.79
N PHE A 36 -3.85 -1.70 -3.37
CA PHE A 36 -4.92 -1.41 -2.40
C PHE A 36 -6.33 -1.73 -2.89
N SER A 37 -6.57 -1.81 -4.21
CA SER A 37 -7.88 -2.18 -4.75
C SER A 37 -8.29 -3.63 -4.43
N CYS A 38 -7.31 -4.49 -4.14
CA CYS A 38 -7.52 -5.91 -3.84
C CYS A 38 -6.99 -6.31 -2.46
N HIS A 39 -6.07 -5.55 -1.89
CA HIS A 39 -5.39 -5.86 -0.65
C HIS A 39 -5.46 -4.71 0.35
N SER A 40 -5.38 -5.06 1.63
CA SER A 40 -5.15 -4.11 2.71
C SER A 40 -3.90 -4.49 3.50
N VAL A 41 -3.39 -3.55 4.27
CA VAL A 41 -2.35 -3.77 5.29
C VAL A 41 -2.86 -3.44 6.70
N GLU A 42 -4.14 -3.07 6.82
CA GLU A 42 -4.74 -2.73 8.10
C GLU A 42 -4.93 -3.99 8.96
N PRO A 43 -4.38 -4.02 10.20
CA PRO A 43 -4.38 -5.24 11.02
C PRO A 43 -5.79 -5.69 11.43
N ASN A 44 -6.73 -4.76 11.56
CA ASN A 44 -8.08 -5.02 12.07
C ASN A 44 -9.15 -5.05 10.97
N GLN A 45 -8.72 -5.21 9.72
CA GLN A 45 -9.70 -5.30 8.64
C GLN A 45 -10.49 -6.60 8.70
N THR A 46 -11.80 -6.48 8.62
CA THR A 46 -12.76 -7.58 8.68
C THR A 46 -13.41 -7.91 7.33
N GLU A 47 -13.41 -6.96 6.37
CA GLU A 47 -13.97 -7.20 5.04
C GLU A 47 -13.11 -8.19 4.27
N VAL A 48 -13.81 -9.10 3.54
CA VAL A 48 -13.15 -10.00 2.60
C VAL A 48 -12.93 -9.26 1.29
N LEU A 49 -11.67 -9.01 0.95
CA LEU A 49 -11.26 -8.41 -0.33
C LEU A 49 -10.92 -9.47 -1.36
N SER A 50 -10.65 -9.05 -2.60
CA SER A 50 -10.26 -9.94 -3.69
C SER A 50 -8.89 -10.60 -3.48
N GLY A 51 -8.05 -10.03 -2.61
CA GLY A 51 -6.77 -10.57 -2.21
C GLY A 51 -6.63 -10.66 -0.70
N PRO A 52 -5.68 -11.44 -0.18
CA PRO A 52 -5.45 -11.54 1.25
C PRO A 52 -4.89 -10.24 1.83
N ASN A 53 -5.14 -10.02 3.13
CA ASN A 53 -4.51 -8.93 3.86
C ASN A 53 -2.99 -9.13 3.89
N LEU A 54 -2.23 -8.08 3.56
CA LEU A 54 -0.77 -8.10 3.45
C LEU A 54 -0.05 -7.62 4.71
N ASN A 55 -0.76 -7.26 5.78
CA ASN A 55 -0.10 -6.96 7.05
C ASN A 55 0.68 -8.18 7.54
N GLY A 56 1.97 -8.01 7.81
CA GLY A 56 2.84 -9.11 8.24
C GLY A 56 3.11 -10.17 7.16
N VAL A 57 2.96 -9.83 5.87
CA VAL A 57 3.17 -10.78 4.77
C VAL A 57 4.61 -11.27 4.66
N ILE A 58 5.60 -10.43 4.96
CA ILE A 58 7.01 -10.83 4.93
C ILE A 58 7.27 -11.87 6.03
N GLY A 59 7.79 -13.04 5.63
CA GLY A 59 8.03 -14.17 6.52
C GLY A 59 6.81 -15.06 6.80
N ARG A 60 5.64 -14.68 6.32
CA ARG A 60 4.42 -15.48 6.47
C ARG A 60 4.45 -16.68 5.52
N PRO A 61 4.05 -17.89 5.95
CA PRO A 61 3.88 -19.02 5.04
C PRO A 61 2.94 -18.65 3.89
N ILE A 62 3.32 -19.03 2.67
CA ILE A 62 2.52 -18.73 1.47
C ILE A 62 1.18 -19.45 1.56
N ALA A 63 0.12 -18.80 1.12
CA ALA A 63 -1.26 -19.29 1.15
C ALA A 63 -1.77 -19.65 2.55
N SER A 64 -1.33 -18.92 3.59
CA SER A 64 -1.64 -19.25 4.98
C SER A 64 -2.54 -18.23 5.71
N LYS A 65 -2.89 -17.11 5.08
CA LYS A 65 -3.71 -16.09 5.77
C LYS A 65 -5.10 -16.63 6.03
N ALA A 66 -5.47 -16.71 7.32
CA ALA A 66 -6.80 -17.14 7.72
C ALA A 66 -7.89 -16.21 7.17
N GLY A 67 -9.04 -16.77 6.80
CA GLY A 67 -10.18 -16.01 6.28
C GLY A 67 -10.09 -15.64 4.81
N PHE A 68 -9.06 -16.07 4.11
CA PHE A 68 -8.94 -15.89 2.66
C PHE A 68 -8.85 -17.24 1.95
N GLU A 69 -9.63 -17.42 0.87
CA GLU A 69 -9.63 -18.63 0.06
C GLU A 69 -8.63 -18.49 -1.09
N TYR A 70 -7.54 -19.24 -1.02
CA TYR A 70 -6.49 -19.24 -2.04
C TYR A 70 -6.81 -20.21 -3.18
N SER A 71 -6.30 -19.92 -4.39
CA SER A 71 -6.33 -20.88 -5.49
C SER A 71 -5.49 -22.13 -5.18
N ASP A 72 -5.85 -23.26 -5.77
CA ASP A 72 -5.05 -24.48 -5.65
C ASP A 72 -3.62 -24.30 -6.17
N ALA A 73 -3.47 -23.48 -7.22
CA ALA A 73 -2.16 -23.11 -7.76
C ALA A 73 -1.30 -22.39 -6.72
N MET A 74 -1.86 -21.44 -5.98
CA MET A 74 -1.13 -20.72 -4.94
C MET A 74 -0.81 -21.64 -3.74
N LYS A 75 -1.73 -22.49 -3.34
CA LYS A 75 -1.50 -23.49 -2.28
C LYS A 75 -0.37 -24.43 -2.64
N SER A 76 -0.35 -24.94 -3.87
CA SER A 76 0.68 -25.86 -4.36
C SER A 76 2.03 -25.17 -4.50
N PHE A 77 2.06 -23.97 -5.06
CA PHE A 77 3.28 -23.17 -5.17
C PHE A 77 3.88 -22.86 -3.82
N GLY A 78 3.05 -22.51 -2.85
CA GLY A 78 3.45 -22.07 -1.53
C GLY A 78 3.85 -23.16 -0.55
N ALA A 79 3.61 -24.44 -0.87
CA ALA A 79 3.87 -25.54 0.04
C ALA A 79 5.32 -25.54 0.56
N GLY A 80 5.49 -25.40 1.88
CA GLY A 80 6.79 -25.34 2.54
C GLY A 80 7.60 -24.05 2.33
N LYS A 81 6.98 -23.00 1.76
CA LYS A 81 7.64 -21.71 1.48
C LYS A 81 7.05 -20.58 2.31
N VAL A 82 7.87 -19.56 2.55
CA VAL A 82 7.45 -18.29 3.14
C VAL A 82 7.66 -17.14 2.16
N TRP A 83 6.88 -16.09 2.31
CA TRP A 83 7.11 -14.87 1.54
C TRP A 83 8.38 -14.16 2.00
N THR A 84 9.33 -14.02 1.10
CA THR A 84 10.49 -13.14 1.26
C THR A 84 10.30 -11.88 0.41
N PRO A 85 11.04 -10.78 0.70
CA PRO A 85 11.01 -9.60 -0.15
C PRO A 85 11.33 -9.92 -1.62
N GLU A 86 12.32 -10.77 -1.86
CA GLU A 86 12.75 -11.19 -3.20
C GLU A 86 11.65 -11.97 -3.92
N LEU A 87 10.99 -12.88 -3.21
CA LEU A 87 9.92 -13.70 -3.77
C LEU A 87 8.70 -12.85 -4.12
N ILE A 88 8.33 -11.88 -3.28
CA ILE A 88 7.28 -10.92 -3.58
C ILE A 88 7.66 -10.07 -4.80
N ALA A 89 8.91 -9.57 -4.85
CA ALA A 89 9.39 -8.77 -5.98
C ALA A 89 9.29 -9.53 -7.30
N GLN A 90 9.57 -10.80 -7.31
CA GLN A 90 9.43 -11.67 -8.49
C GLN A 90 7.94 -11.90 -8.83
N PHE A 91 7.14 -12.24 -7.84
CA PHE A 91 5.72 -12.54 -8.04
C PHE A 91 4.94 -11.36 -8.63
N ILE A 92 5.12 -10.14 -8.12
CA ILE A 92 4.39 -8.96 -8.62
C ILE A 92 4.82 -8.51 -10.02
N GLN A 93 5.95 -8.97 -10.51
CA GLN A 93 6.41 -8.67 -11.89
C GLN A 93 5.68 -9.51 -12.93
N ASP A 94 5.43 -10.77 -12.65
CA ASP A 94 4.68 -11.68 -13.52
C ASP A 94 4.03 -12.81 -12.72
N PRO A 95 2.89 -12.52 -12.05
CA PRO A 95 2.23 -13.51 -11.21
C PRO A 95 1.85 -14.79 -11.96
N LYS A 96 1.34 -14.65 -13.18
CA LYS A 96 0.88 -15.78 -13.99
C LYS A 96 2.00 -16.71 -14.42
N SER A 97 3.16 -16.18 -14.79
CA SER A 97 4.32 -16.99 -15.14
C SER A 97 4.90 -17.70 -13.91
N MET A 98 4.90 -17.04 -12.77
CA MET A 98 5.45 -17.60 -11.54
C MET A 98 4.53 -18.65 -10.92
N VAL A 99 3.21 -18.38 -10.92
CA VAL A 99 2.17 -19.26 -10.37
C VAL A 99 1.04 -19.41 -11.39
N PRO A 100 1.22 -20.29 -12.40
CA PRO A 100 0.16 -20.53 -13.37
C PRO A 100 -1.13 -21.01 -12.68
N GLY A 101 -2.24 -20.31 -12.96
CA GLY A 101 -3.52 -20.58 -12.30
C GLY A 101 -3.80 -19.69 -11.07
N THR A 102 -2.90 -18.77 -10.72
CA THR A 102 -3.20 -17.75 -9.71
C THR A 102 -4.33 -16.83 -10.16
N VAL A 103 -5.17 -16.39 -9.23
CA VAL A 103 -6.23 -15.42 -9.52
C VAL A 103 -5.68 -14.00 -9.72
N MET A 104 -4.49 -13.72 -9.21
CA MET A 104 -3.74 -12.47 -9.45
C MET A 104 -2.95 -12.60 -10.77
N GLU A 105 -3.65 -12.57 -11.90
CA GLU A 105 -3.05 -12.90 -13.20
C GLU A 105 -2.22 -11.77 -13.80
N LYS A 106 -2.59 -10.52 -13.56
CA LYS A 106 -1.95 -9.35 -14.18
C LYS A 106 -0.90 -8.76 -13.25
N PRO A 107 0.27 -8.36 -13.78
CA PRO A 107 1.26 -7.63 -13.01
C PRO A 107 0.66 -6.32 -12.49
N PRO A 108 0.55 -6.13 -11.16
CA PRO A 108 -0.05 -4.91 -10.62
C PRO A 108 0.88 -3.70 -10.72
N GLY A 109 2.20 -3.95 -10.77
CA GLY A 109 3.25 -2.95 -10.54
C GLY A 109 3.70 -2.95 -9.08
N PRO A 110 4.58 -2.02 -8.67
CA PRO A 110 5.24 -1.02 -9.52
C PRO A 110 6.29 -1.63 -10.44
N ARG A 111 6.45 -1.05 -11.63
CA ARG A 111 7.46 -1.50 -12.60
C ARG A 111 8.84 -0.94 -12.34
N ASN A 112 8.90 0.25 -11.75
CA ASN A 112 10.14 0.90 -11.39
C ASN A 112 10.82 0.16 -10.22
N PRO A 113 12.11 -0.21 -10.32
CA PRO A 113 12.81 -0.93 -9.25
C PRO A 113 12.88 -0.18 -7.92
N ALA A 114 13.02 1.16 -7.95
CA ALA A 114 13.06 1.97 -6.72
C ALA A 114 11.70 2.01 -6.02
N GLU A 115 10.60 2.13 -6.77
CA GLU A 115 9.24 2.05 -6.22
C GLU A 115 8.95 0.65 -5.67
N ARG A 116 9.43 -0.39 -6.34
CA ARG A 116 9.30 -1.76 -5.87
C ARG A 116 10.04 -1.99 -4.56
N ALA A 117 11.26 -1.46 -4.43
CA ALA A 117 12.01 -1.49 -3.18
C ALA A 117 11.27 -0.75 -2.06
N ALA A 118 10.72 0.43 -2.34
CA ALA A 118 9.93 1.18 -1.37
C ALA A 118 8.66 0.42 -0.94
N LEU A 119 7.99 -0.27 -1.85
CA LEU A 119 6.85 -1.13 -1.53
C LEU A 119 7.26 -2.26 -0.57
N LEU A 120 8.37 -2.93 -0.83
CA LEU A 120 8.85 -4.02 0.02
C LEU A 120 9.20 -3.52 1.43
N ASP A 121 9.84 -2.36 1.54
CA ASP A 121 10.13 -1.73 2.82
C ASP A 121 8.84 -1.32 3.55
N TYR A 122 7.84 -0.85 2.84
CA TYR A 122 6.51 -0.56 3.39
C TYR A 122 5.83 -1.81 3.94
N LEU A 123 5.89 -2.94 3.23
CA LEU A 123 5.32 -4.21 3.67
C LEU A 123 6.05 -4.86 4.87
N LYS A 124 7.30 -4.47 5.13
CA LYS A 124 8.06 -4.91 6.31
C LYS A 124 7.65 -4.20 7.60
N LYS A 125 7.02 -3.02 7.49
CA LYS A 125 6.66 -2.22 8.67
C LYS A 125 5.57 -2.92 9.47
N PRO A 126 5.74 -3.10 10.79
CA PRO A 126 4.67 -3.60 11.65
C PRO A 126 3.54 -2.57 11.75
N ARG A 127 2.30 -3.05 11.84
CA ARG A 127 1.09 -2.26 12.04
C ARG A 127 0.22 -2.90 13.10
#